data_9d2408627549a610cc8eca93de1f64f3
#
_entry.id   9d2408627549a610cc8eca93de1f64f3
#
_cell.length_a   1.000
_cell.length_b   1.000
_cell.length_c   1.000
_cell.angle_alpha   90.00
_cell.angle_beta   90.00
_cell.angle_gamma   90.00
#
_symmetry.space_group_name_H-M   'P 1'
#
loop_
_entity.id
_entity.type
_entity.pdbx_description
1 polymer ?
#
loop_
_entity_poly.entity_id
_entity_poly.type
_entity_poly.pdbx_seq_one_letter_code
_entity_poly.pdbx_strand_id
1 'polypeptide(L)'
;MTWTGVVLMTGWLEKFPRLKVAILESNSSWLPLVLEKAETYLDLYKHTGEEIGDPHEVFYQHCFIAFESDEIITLRLWDLYENIGLWSSDMPHLDASDVWAAIDNMNKWKVPQNVQEKMLGGNARRLYGIEPQLVVSQAPDEYQPQTMSRYA
;
A
#
# COMPACT_ATOMS: atom_id res chain seq x y z
N MET A 1 -3.08 5.59 -10.84
CA MET A 1 -3.46 6.96 -10.37
C MET A 1 -4.84 7.41 -10.88
N THR A 2 -5.04 7.55 -12.18
CA THR A 2 -6.32 8.08 -12.73
C THR A 2 -7.54 7.25 -12.28
N TRP A 3 -7.46 5.93 -12.37
CA TRP A 3 -8.55 5.05 -11.96
C TRP A 3 -8.90 5.22 -10.46
N THR A 4 -7.90 5.31 -9.60
CA THR A 4 -8.10 5.52 -8.16
C THR A 4 -8.81 6.85 -7.88
N GLY A 5 -8.39 7.93 -8.55
CA GLY A 5 -9.08 9.21 -8.46
C GLY A 5 -10.55 9.12 -8.88
N VAL A 6 -10.84 8.44 -9.99
CA VAL A 6 -12.23 8.23 -10.43
C VAL A 6 -13.03 7.48 -9.38
N VAL A 7 -12.52 6.37 -8.83
CA VAL A 7 -13.23 5.57 -7.82
C VAL A 7 -13.54 6.38 -6.57
N LEU A 8 -12.59 7.19 -6.09
CA LEU A 8 -12.77 8.04 -4.92
C LEU A 8 -13.76 9.18 -5.15
N MET A 9 -13.78 9.76 -6.35
CA MET A 9 -14.57 10.95 -6.67
C MET A 9 -15.97 10.65 -7.23
N THR A 10 -16.39 9.38 -7.29
CA THR A 10 -17.71 8.98 -7.81
C THR A 10 -18.71 8.57 -6.74
N GLY A 11 -18.33 8.60 -5.47
CA GLY A 11 -19.17 8.12 -4.37
C GLY A 11 -19.50 6.61 -4.47
N TRP A 12 -18.67 5.86 -5.17
CA TRP A 12 -18.94 4.45 -5.46
C TRP A 12 -18.72 3.57 -4.24
N LEU A 13 -17.68 3.84 -3.49
CA LEU A 13 -17.33 3.06 -2.32
C LEU A 13 -18.33 3.25 -1.18
N GLU A 14 -18.88 4.45 -1.06
CA GLU A 14 -19.93 4.76 -0.07
C GLU A 14 -21.24 4.03 -0.39
N LYS A 15 -21.55 3.83 -1.69
CA LYS A 15 -22.72 3.05 -2.12
C LYS A 15 -22.57 1.55 -1.83
N PHE A 16 -21.33 1.06 -1.74
CA PHE A 16 -21.03 -0.35 -1.52
C PHE A 16 -20.11 -0.53 -0.29
N PRO A 17 -20.59 -0.30 0.94
CA PRO A 17 -19.76 -0.21 2.15
C PRO A 17 -18.99 -1.51 2.48
N ARG A 18 -19.39 -2.64 1.93
CA ARG A 18 -18.67 -3.92 2.09
C ARG A 18 -17.62 -4.16 1.01
N LEU A 19 -17.59 -3.36 -0.04
CA LEU A 19 -16.60 -3.50 -1.12
C LEU A 19 -15.21 -3.13 -0.60
N LYS A 20 -14.25 -3.97 -0.88
CA LYS A 20 -12.82 -3.68 -0.69
C LYS A 20 -12.13 -3.67 -2.05
N VAL A 21 -11.18 -2.80 -2.20
CA VAL A 21 -10.43 -2.60 -3.45
C VAL A 21 -8.95 -2.81 -3.16
N ALA A 22 -8.31 -3.67 -3.91
CA ALA A 22 -6.86 -3.82 -3.91
C ALA A 22 -6.28 -3.21 -5.18
N ILE A 23 -5.36 -2.26 -5.02
CA ILE A 23 -4.62 -1.62 -6.11
C ILE A 23 -3.28 -2.33 -6.20
N LEU A 24 -3.13 -3.15 -7.24
CA LEU A 24 -1.95 -4.00 -7.46
C LEU A 24 -1.15 -3.51 -8.66
N GLU A 25 0.14 -3.85 -8.71
CA GLU A 25 1.07 -3.56 -9.83
C GLU A 25 1.08 -2.08 -10.30
N SER A 26 1.01 -1.17 -9.36
CA SER A 26 0.96 0.25 -9.69
C SER A 26 1.94 1.10 -8.90
N ASN A 27 2.80 0.45 -8.11
CA ASN A 27 3.54 1.09 -7.02
C ASN A 27 2.61 1.83 -6.05
N SER A 28 3.12 2.35 -4.96
CA SER A 28 2.30 3.02 -3.94
C SER A 28 2.73 4.45 -3.63
N SER A 29 3.95 4.82 -4.00
CA SER A 29 4.58 6.10 -3.66
C SER A 29 3.82 7.35 -4.12
N TRP A 30 2.90 7.19 -5.07
CA TRP A 30 2.05 8.27 -5.60
C TRP A 30 0.81 8.55 -4.74
N LEU A 31 0.44 7.65 -3.82
CA LEU A 31 -0.83 7.71 -3.09
C LEU A 31 -1.04 9.01 -2.30
N PRO A 32 -0.07 9.52 -1.50
CA PRO A 32 -0.27 10.73 -0.73
C PRO A 32 -0.66 11.92 -1.61
N LEU A 33 0.01 12.04 -2.77
CA LEU A 33 -0.27 13.12 -3.73
C LEU A 33 -1.69 13.03 -4.31
N VAL A 34 -2.15 11.82 -4.62
CA VAL A 34 -3.50 11.62 -5.19
C VAL A 34 -4.57 11.94 -4.16
N LEU A 35 -4.40 11.53 -2.92
CA LEU A 35 -5.35 11.83 -1.84
C LEU A 35 -5.44 13.33 -1.57
N GLU A 36 -4.30 14.01 -1.44
CA GLU A 36 -4.23 15.47 -1.26
C GLU A 36 -4.89 16.24 -2.42
N LYS A 37 -4.69 15.77 -3.66
CA LYS A 37 -5.33 16.38 -4.82
C LYS A 37 -6.83 16.10 -4.89
N ALA A 38 -7.26 14.89 -4.53
CA ALA A 38 -8.69 14.56 -4.48
C ALA A 38 -9.42 15.45 -3.46
N GLU A 39 -8.87 15.64 -2.27
CA GLU A 39 -9.40 16.57 -1.26
C GLU A 39 -9.51 17.99 -1.81
N THR A 40 -8.43 18.49 -2.44
CA THR A 40 -8.42 19.82 -3.04
C THR A 40 -9.53 19.99 -4.10
N TYR A 41 -9.69 18.99 -4.97
CA TYR A 41 -10.72 19.05 -6.02
C TYR A 41 -12.14 18.96 -5.44
N LEU A 42 -12.38 18.11 -4.44
CA LEU A 42 -13.69 18.04 -3.78
C LEU A 42 -14.06 19.37 -3.13
N ASP A 43 -13.12 20.03 -2.49
CA ASP A 43 -13.33 21.35 -1.89
C ASP A 43 -13.71 22.41 -2.95
N LEU A 44 -13.05 22.40 -4.11
CA LEU A 44 -13.36 23.31 -5.21
C LEU A 44 -14.75 23.06 -5.82
N TYR A 45 -15.23 21.82 -5.81
CA TYR A 45 -16.48 21.42 -6.47
C TYR A 45 -17.63 21.12 -5.51
N LYS A 46 -17.52 21.43 -4.22
CA LYS A 46 -18.59 21.27 -3.20
C LYS A 46 -19.94 21.82 -3.62
N HIS A 47 -19.95 22.86 -4.45
CA HIS A 47 -21.18 23.52 -4.91
C HIS A 47 -21.93 22.74 -6.00
N THR A 48 -21.41 21.65 -6.52
CA THR A 48 -22.09 20.81 -7.53
C THR A 48 -23.20 19.94 -6.96
N GLY A 49 -23.31 19.86 -5.62
CA GLY A 49 -24.40 19.17 -4.93
C GLY A 49 -24.24 17.65 -4.81
N GLU A 50 -23.12 17.09 -5.22
CA GLU A 50 -22.82 15.67 -4.97
C GLU A 50 -22.20 15.51 -3.57
N GLU A 51 -22.81 14.67 -2.75
CA GLU A 51 -22.26 14.28 -1.45
C GLU A 51 -21.23 13.16 -1.66
N ILE A 52 -19.95 13.53 -1.75
CA ILE A 52 -18.83 12.61 -1.81
C ILE A 52 -18.09 12.71 -0.48
N GLY A 53 -17.78 11.57 0.12
CA GLY A 53 -17.04 11.49 1.38
C GLY A 53 -15.60 12.00 1.27
N ASP A 54 -14.97 12.21 2.42
CA ASP A 54 -13.55 12.55 2.48
C ASP A 54 -12.71 11.46 1.79
N PRO A 55 -11.89 11.80 0.76
CA PRO A 55 -11.16 10.81 -0.01
C PRO A 55 -10.12 10.04 0.81
N HIS A 56 -9.57 10.65 1.88
CA HIS A 56 -8.69 9.95 2.81
C HIS A 56 -9.47 8.89 3.58
N GLU A 57 -10.58 9.28 4.23
CA GLU A 57 -11.41 8.34 5.00
C GLU A 57 -11.93 7.21 4.11
N VAL A 58 -12.45 7.52 2.94
CA VAL A 58 -12.96 6.52 1.99
C VAL A 58 -11.87 5.57 1.54
N PHE A 59 -10.66 6.09 1.21
CA PHE A 59 -9.54 5.25 0.82
C PHE A 59 -9.13 4.31 1.94
N TYR A 60 -8.88 4.82 3.13
CA TYR A 60 -8.42 4.01 4.27
C TYR A 60 -9.45 3.00 4.77
N GLN A 61 -10.73 3.25 4.55
CA GLN A 61 -11.79 2.29 4.88
C GLN A 61 -11.94 1.17 3.85
N HIS A 62 -11.72 1.44 2.57
CA HIS A 62 -12.08 0.55 1.48
C HIS A 62 -10.91 -0.01 0.69
N CYS A 63 -9.79 0.70 0.63
CA CYS A 63 -8.71 0.39 -0.30
C CYS A 63 -7.48 -0.19 0.39
N PHE A 64 -6.76 -1.00 -0.37
CA PHE A 64 -5.43 -1.50 -0.08
C PHE A 64 -4.55 -1.24 -1.29
N ILE A 65 -3.24 -1.07 -1.08
CA ILE A 65 -2.31 -0.77 -2.15
C ILE A 65 -1.03 -1.61 -2.02
N ALA A 66 -0.66 -2.26 -3.12
CA ALA A 66 0.59 -3.02 -3.18
C ALA A 66 1.80 -2.09 -3.28
N PHE A 67 2.90 -2.50 -2.67
CA PHE A 67 4.19 -1.85 -2.76
C PHE A 67 5.32 -2.87 -2.89
N GLU A 68 6.42 -2.41 -3.45
CA GLU A 68 7.65 -3.18 -3.62
C GLU A 68 8.69 -2.83 -2.55
N SER A 69 9.72 -3.69 -2.44
CA SER A 69 10.74 -3.57 -1.38
C SER A 69 11.56 -2.28 -1.43
N ASP A 70 11.68 -1.63 -2.60
CA ASP A 70 12.52 -0.46 -2.84
C ASP A 70 11.76 0.87 -2.92
N GLU A 71 10.47 0.88 -2.61
CA GLU A 71 9.65 2.10 -2.61
C GLU A 71 9.95 2.99 -1.40
N ILE A 72 11.02 3.76 -1.48
CA ILE A 72 11.54 4.60 -0.39
C ILE A 72 10.48 5.55 0.18
N ILE A 73 9.64 6.15 -0.65
CA ILE A 73 8.61 7.10 -0.19
C ILE A 73 7.60 6.38 0.69
N THR A 74 7.13 5.21 0.27
CA THR A 74 6.21 4.37 1.03
C THR A 74 6.80 3.96 2.38
N LEU A 75 8.07 3.56 2.40
CA LEU A 75 8.75 3.16 3.62
C LEU A 75 9.06 4.34 4.56
N ARG A 76 9.27 5.54 4.04
CA ARG A 76 9.48 6.75 4.85
C ARG A 76 8.19 7.33 5.42
N LEU A 77 7.09 7.15 4.73
CA LEU A 77 5.75 7.57 5.13
C LEU A 77 4.91 6.35 5.57
N TRP A 78 5.57 5.41 6.24
CA TRP A 78 4.97 4.12 6.64
C TRP A 78 3.67 4.27 7.44
N ASP A 79 3.52 5.35 8.19
CA ASP A 79 2.32 5.68 8.97
C ASP A 79 1.06 5.83 8.09
N LEU A 80 1.22 6.32 6.87
CA LEU A 80 0.13 6.37 5.88
C LEU A 80 -0.23 4.99 5.31
N TYR A 81 0.71 4.05 5.33
CA TYR A 81 0.55 2.73 4.72
C TYR A 81 0.33 1.60 5.72
N GLU A 82 0.47 1.89 7.02
CA GLU A 82 0.42 0.91 8.10
C GLU A 82 -0.73 -0.10 7.97
N ASN A 83 -1.92 0.39 7.66
CA ASN A 83 -3.13 -0.43 7.63
C ASN A 83 -3.63 -0.77 6.22
N ILE A 84 -2.95 -0.33 5.17
CA ILE A 84 -3.39 -0.54 3.79
C ILE A 84 -2.29 -1.09 2.87
N GLY A 85 -1.03 -0.98 3.27
CA GLY A 85 0.10 -1.43 2.48
C GLY A 85 0.13 -2.97 2.38
N LEU A 86 0.32 -3.48 1.16
CA LEU A 86 0.44 -4.89 0.84
C LEU A 86 1.79 -5.10 0.16
N TRP A 87 2.76 -5.70 0.87
CA TRP A 87 4.01 -6.06 0.21
C TRP A 87 3.79 -7.16 -0.82
N SER A 88 4.45 -7.03 -1.98
CA SER A 88 4.48 -8.04 -3.03
C SER A 88 5.90 -8.25 -3.53
N SER A 89 6.25 -9.52 -3.84
CA SER A 89 7.55 -9.86 -4.42
C SER A 89 7.67 -9.55 -5.90
N ASP A 90 6.54 -9.45 -6.59
CA ASP A 90 6.43 -9.34 -8.04
C ASP A 90 7.15 -10.45 -8.84
N MET A 91 7.40 -11.60 -8.20
CA MET A 91 8.03 -12.74 -8.88
C MET A 91 7.12 -13.31 -9.99
N PRO A 92 7.62 -13.60 -11.21
CA PRO A 92 9.05 -13.66 -11.63
C PRO A 92 9.50 -12.47 -12.49
N HIS A 93 9.00 -11.28 -12.29
CA HIS A 93 9.39 -10.11 -13.08
C HIS A 93 10.85 -9.72 -12.83
N LEU A 94 11.44 -8.93 -13.74
CA LEU A 94 12.88 -8.55 -13.70
C LEU A 94 13.23 -7.63 -12.52
N ASP A 95 12.25 -6.91 -12.01
CA ASP A 95 12.33 -6.02 -10.85
C ASP A 95 11.79 -6.64 -9.57
N ALA A 96 11.45 -7.91 -9.61
CA ALA A 96 11.01 -8.68 -8.45
C ALA A 96 12.03 -8.61 -7.30
N SER A 97 11.54 -8.60 -6.08
CA SER A 97 12.34 -8.61 -4.88
C SER A 97 11.86 -9.66 -3.87
N ASP A 98 12.77 -10.08 -3.00
CA ASP A 98 12.40 -11.00 -1.93
C ASP A 98 11.98 -10.27 -0.64
N VAL A 99 11.38 -11.01 0.28
CA VAL A 99 10.87 -10.47 1.55
C VAL A 99 12.00 -9.95 2.45
N TRP A 100 13.19 -10.51 2.36
CA TRP A 100 14.32 -10.10 3.19
C TRP A 100 14.82 -8.72 2.78
N ALA A 101 14.83 -8.42 1.47
CA ALA A 101 15.10 -7.08 0.96
C ALA A 101 14.08 -6.06 1.48
N ALA A 102 12.79 -6.45 1.57
CA ALA A 102 11.76 -5.60 2.16
C ALA A 102 12.04 -5.33 3.64
N ILE A 103 12.35 -6.37 4.43
CA ILE A 103 12.66 -6.24 5.85
C ILE A 103 13.88 -5.36 6.08
N ASP A 104 14.96 -5.55 5.31
CA ASP A 104 16.18 -4.75 5.41
C ASP A 104 15.90 -3.27 5.11
N ASN A 105 15.14 -2.98 4.06
CA ASN A 105 14.75 -1.61 3.74
C ASN A 105 13.82 -1.00 4.79
N MET A 106 12.85 -1.75 5.30
CA MET A 106 11.99 -1.29 6.40
C MET A 106 12.82 -0.96 7.66
N ASN A 107 13.78 -1.80 8.02
CA ASN A 107 14.71 -1.55 9.13
C ASN A 107 15.56 -0.29 8.89
N LYS A 108 16.11 -0.13 7.69
CA LYS A 108 16.87 1.06 7.28
C LYS A 108 16.07 2.35 7.45
N TRP A 109 14.78 2.32 7.10
CA TRP A 109 13.88 3.47 7.23
C TRP A 109 13.15 3.52 8.58
N LYS A 110 13.51 2.66 9.53
CA LYS A 110 13.01 2.63 10.90
C LYS A 110 11.49 2.44 10.98
N VAL A 111 10.94 1.65 10.07
CA VAL A 111 9.54 1.21 10.15
C VAL A 111 9.38 0.37 11.42
N PRO A 112 8.42 0.67 12.32
CA PRO A 112 8.21 -0.11 13.54
C PRO A 112 7.88 -1.57 13.23
N GLN A 113 8.35 -2.51 14.05
CA GLN A 113 8.18 -3.94 13.80
C GLN A 113 6.70 -4.35 13.66
N ASN A 114 5.83 -3.83 14.50
CA ASN A 114 4.39 -4.09 14.41
C ASN A 114 3.77 -3.58 13.11
N VAL A 115 4.33 -2.54 12.49
CA VAL A 115 3.92 -2.03 11.19
C VAL A 115 4.46 -2.92 10.07
N GLN A 116 5.72 -3.37 10.18
CA GLN A 116 6.29 -4.35 9.24
C GLN A 116 5.42 -5.61 9.17
N GLU A 117 5.02 -6.17 10.32
CA GLU A 117 4.14 -7.35 10.40
C GLU A 117 2.80 -7.13 9.69
N LYS A 118 2.22 -5.94 9.82
CA LYS A 118 0.99 -5.59 9.09
C LYS A 118 1.23 -5.51 7.58
N MET A 119 2.24 -4.78 7.16
CA MET A 119 2.51 -4.51 5.75
C MET A 119 3.01 -5.74 5.00
N LEU A 120 3.78 -6.63 5.65
CA LEU A 120 4.32 -7.85 5.05
C LEU A 120 3.30 -9.01 4.96
N GLY A 121 2.16 -8.93 5.64
CA GLY A 121 1.18 -10.01 5.56
C GLY A 121 -0.12 -9.77 6.32
N GLY A 122 -0.10 -9.05 7.43
CA GLY A 122 -1.29 -8.80 8.26
C GLY A 122 -2.43 -8.12 7.51
N ASN A 123 -2.11 -7.13 6.66
CA ASN A 123 -3.09 -6.45 5.83
C ASN A 123 -3.67 -7.36 4.75
N ALA A 124 -2.85 -8.22 4.12
CA ALA A 124 -3.31 -9.21 3.15
C ALA A 124 -4.25 -10.23 3.80
N ARG A 125 -3.91 -10.72 5.01
CA ARG A 125 -4.81 -11.58 5.79
C ARG A 125 -6.18 -10.93 5.99
N ARG A 126 -6.18 -9.68 6.40
CA ARG A 126 -7.42 -8.92 6.63
C ARG A 126 -8.23 -8.71 5.35
N LEU A 127 -7.56 -8.39 4.24
CA LEU A 127 -8.22 -8.19 2.94
C LEU A 127 -8.86 -9.47 2.42
N TYR A 128 -8.10 -10.57 2.43
CA TYR A 128 -8.52 -11.83 1.81
C TYR A 128 -9.20 -12.81 2.78
N GLY A 129 -9.21 -12.53 4.08
CA GLY A 129 -9.79 -13.42 5.08
C GLY A 129 -9.05 -14.75 5.21
N ILE A 130 -7.74 -14.75 5.03
CA ILE A 130 -6.90 -15.96 5.08
C ILE A 130 -6.08 -16.06 6.37
N GLU A 131 -5.80 -17.28 6.80
CA GLU A 131 -4.86 -17.54 7.87
C GLU A 131 -3.50 -18.01 7.30
N PRO A 132 -2.37 -17.59 7.89
CA PRO A 132 -1.07 -18.03 7.43
C PRO A 132 -0.92 -19.54 7.66
N GLN A 133 -0.48 -20.26 6.63
CA GLN A 133 -0.23 -21.69 6.70
C GLN A 133 1.22 -22.03 7.10
N LEU A 134 2.13 -21.06 6.96
CA LEU A 134 3.54 -21.21 7.27
C LEU A 134 4.06 -19.97 7.98
N VAL A 135 4.87 -20.17 9.01
CA VAL A 135 5.60 -19.11 9.70
C VAL A 135 7.09 -19.33 9.45
N VAL A 136 7.72 -18.39 8.76
CA VAL A 136 9.18 -18.34 8.59
C VAL A 136 9.73 -17.29 9.54
N SER A 137 10.52 -17.71 10.51
CA SER A 137 11.01 -16.83 11.58
C SER A 137 12.40 -16.23 11.34
N GLN A 138 13.16 -16.78 10.39
CA GLN A 138 14.55 -16.38 10.14
C GLN A 138 14.89 -16.46 8.65
N ALA A 139 15.78 -15.59 8.19
CA ALA A 139 16.37 -15.70 6.88
C ALA A 139 17.19 -16.99 6.77
N PRO A 140 17.27 -17.61 5.59
CA PRO A 140 18.21 -18.72 5.38
C PRO A 140 19.64 -18.30 5.68
N ASP A 141 20.47 -19.23 6.20
CA ASP A 141 21.88 -18.96 6.56
C ASP A 141 22.72 -18.45 5.35
N GLU A 142 22.33 -18.80 4.14
CA GLU A 142 22.99 -18.40 2.89
C GLU A 142 22.31 -17.20 2.20
N TYR A 143 21.42 -16.51 2.89
CA TYR A 143 20.71 -15.40 2.29
C TYR A 143 21.68 -14.26 1.92
N GLN A 144 21.69 -13.94 0.63
CA GLN A 144 22.38 -12.76 0.06
C GLN A 144 21.30 -11.78 -0.40
N PRO A 145 21.17 -10.60 0.22
CA PRO A 145 20.21 -9.59 -0.22
C PRO A 145 20.42 -9.27 -1.72
N GLN A 146 19.38 -9.41 -2.51
CA GLN A 146 19.42 -8.94 -3.89
C GLN A 146 19.39 -7.41 -3.86
N THR A 147 20.55 -6.80 -3.75
CA THR A 147 20.67 -5.35 -3.87
C THR A 147 20.50 -4.98 -5.34
N MET A 148 19.30 -4.74 -5.75
CA MET A 148 19.06 -3.99 -6.98
C MET A 148 19.51 -2.55 -6.75
N SER A 149 20.78 -2.28 -7.07
CA SER A 149 21.32 -0.92 -7.04
C SER A 149 20.76 -0.12 -8.22
N ARG A 150 19.50 0.31 -8.13
CA ARG A 150 18.97 1.30 -9.07
C ARG A 150 19.48 2.72 -8.79
N TYR A 151 20.19 2.92 -7.67
CA TYR A 151 20.70 4.22 -7.21
C TYR A 151 22.11 4.07 -6.64
N ALA A 152 23.05 3.58 -7.46
CA ALA A 152 24.49 3.69 -7.20
C ALA A 152 25.07 4.92 -7.90
#